data_41508dca156e3fa3b4de612bac9b745c
#
_entry.id   41508dca156e3fa3b4de612bac9b745c
#
_cell.length_a   1.000
_cell.length_b   1.000
_cell.length_c   1.000
_cell.angle_alpha   90.00
_cell.angle_beta   90.00
_cell.angle_gamma   90.00
#
_symmetry.space_group_name_H-M   'P 1'
#
loop_
_entity.id
_entity.type
_entity.pdbx_description
1 polymer ?
#
loop_
_entity_poly.entity_id
_entity_poly.type
_entity_poly.pdbx_seq_one_letter_code
_entity_poly.pdbx_strand_id
1 'polypeptide(L)'
;TDLLHENPNGSSNLYFSFSEFAYFDIYILKREGADKDWDAFGKRLNRDILGEVAELKKTMTADDDRKLVENIIVKTQGFVSGNIKEDEERPVELFRELLLLYKGVTKEQLRENMKYFLSAIMPTCEEYGMFMCVHPDDPPFPILGLPRIVTCDEDIDWFLHAVDNPHNGLTFCAGSLSAGGHNDIIKLANKYAERTWFVHMRSCHIFPNGDFTEASHLGGRADLIELARIFEKVNPNLPMRVDHGMTMLGDENRGYN
;
A
#
# COMPACT_ATOMS: atom_id res chain seq x y z
N THR A 1 8.81 6.07 1.75
CA THR A 1 10.23 6.35 1.90
C THR A 1 10.53 7.27 3.08
N ASP A 2 9.67 8.26 3.34
CA ASP A 2 9.74 9.10 4.53
C ASP A 2 8.46 8.92 5.34
N LEU A 3 8.60 8.59 6.63
CA LEU A 3 7.48 8.35 7.53
C LEU A 3 7.03 9.64 8.25
N LEU A 4 7.86 10.67 8.24
CA LEU A 4 7.64 11.95 8.92
C LEU A 4 7.99 13.13 8.00
N HIS A 5 7.52 13.07 6.75
CA HIS A 5 7.69 14.16 5.80
C HIS A 5 7.01 15.44 6.32
N GLU A 6 7.80 16.49 6.52
CA GLU A 6 7.30 17.75 7.07
C GLU A 6 6.55 18.56 6.01
N ASN A 7 5.37 19.02 6.39
CA ASN A 7 4.55 19.91 5.58
C ASN A 7 4.77 21.39 5.97
N PRO A 8 4.49 22.33 5.07
CA PRO A 8 4.65 23.76 5.35
C PRO A 8 3.86 24.27 6.56
N ASN A 9 2.82 23.57 6.99
CA ASN A 9 2.01 23.92 8.16
C ASN A 9 2.53 23.30 9.48
N GLY A 10 3.68 22.63 9.45
CA GLY A 10 4.31 21.99 10.62
C GLY A 10 3.75 20.62 10.97
N SER A 11 2.77 20.08 10.22
CA SER A 11 2.37 18.68 10.35
C SER A 11 3.34 17.79 9.59
N SER A 12 3.34 16.49 9.91
CA SER A 12 4.06 15.48 9.13
C SER A 12 3.12 14.37 8.64
N ASN A 13 3.54 13.66 7.62
CA ASN A 13 2.80 12.56 7.03
C ASN A 13 3.73 11.57 6.32
N LEU A 14 3.16 10.45 5.90
CA LEU A 14 3.87 9.48 5.07
C LEU A 14 4.06 10.01 3.65
N TYR A 15 5.28 9.89 3.14
CA TYR A 15 5.63 10.25 1.78
C TYR A 15 6.29 9.08 1.07
N PHE A 16 5.86 8.82 -0.16
CA PHE A 16 6.45 7.82 -1.03
C PHE A 16 7.13 8.50 -2.22
N SER A 17 8.46 8.40 -2.27
CA SER A 17 9.27 8.85 -3.39
C SER A 17 9.67 7.66 -4.25
N PHE A 18 9.31 7.68 -5.52
CA PHE A 18 9.72 6.62 -6.45
C PHE A 18 11.22 6.55 -6.65
N SER A 19 11.90 7.69 -6.73
CA SER A 19 13.34 7.73 -6.93
C SER A 19 14.11 7.25 -5.70
N GLU A 20 13.69 7.62 -4.47
CA GLU A 20 14.32 7.09 -3.25
C GLU A 20 14.05 5.60 -3.06
N PHE A 21 12.84 5.13 -3.37
CA PHE A 21 12.52 3.72 -3.28
C PHE A 21 13.28 2.90 -4.33
N ALA A 22 13.43 3.42 -5.55
CA ALA A 22 14.27 2.83 -6.60
C ALA A 22 15.75 2.81 -6.20
N TYR A 23 16.24 3.90 -5.60
CA TYR A 23 17.60 3.97 -5.05
C TYR A 23 17.82 2.88 -4.00
N PHE A 24 16.89 2.74 -3.04
CA PHE A 24 16.92 1.69 -2.04
C PHE A 24 16.99 0.30 -2.67
N ASP A 25 16.10 -0.01 -3.63
CA ASP A 25 16.00 -1.30 -4.29
C ASP A 25 17.28 -1.65 -5.09
N ILE A 26 17.86 -0.66 -5.79
CA ILE A 26 19.02 -0.86 -6.66
C ILE A 26 20.34 -0.89 -5.85
N TYR A 27 20.54 0.05 -4.93
CA TYR A 27 21.86 0.25 -4.29
C TYR A 27 21.99 -0.32 -2.89
N ILE A 28 20.90 -0.34 -2.11
CA ILE A 28 20.90 -0.87 -0.73
C ILE A 28 20.49 -2.34 -0.74
N LEU A 29 19.29 -2.64 -1.24
CA LEU A 29 18.78 -4.01 -1.32
C LEU A 29 19.52 -4.83 -2.38
N LYS A 30 19.97 -4.20 -3.46
CA LYS A 30 20.71 -4.82 -4.58
C LYS A 30 19.95 -5.99 -5.20
N ARG A 31 18.63 -5.81 -5.38
CA ARG A 31 17.76 -6.82 -5.97
C ARG A 31 18.14 -7.05 -7.42
N GLU A 32 18.23 -8.31 -7.83
CA GLU A 32 18.47 -8.70 -9.22
C GLU A 32 17.33 -8.19 -10.13
N GLY A 33 17.66 -7.44 -11.17
CA GLY A 33 16.69 -6.90 -12.15
C GLY A 33 15.96 -5.62 -11.70
N ALA A 34 16.27 -5.05 -10.53
CA ALA A 34 15.67 -3.83 -10.03
C ALA A 34 15.77 -2.66 -11.03
N ASP A 35 16.92 -2.51 -11.68
CA ASP A 35 17.16 -1.49 -12.71
C ASP A 35 16.18 -1.59 -13.88
N LYS A 36 15.93 -2.80 -14.38
CA LYS A 36 14.98 -3.05 -15.47
C LYS A 36 13.54 -2.79 -15.06
N ASP A 37 13.17 -3.20 -13.86
CA ASP A 37 11.82 -3.00 -13.34
C ASP A 37 11.54 -1.50 -13.17
N TRP A 38 12.49 -0.74 -12.63
CA TRP A 38 12.36 0.71 -12.42
C TRP A 38 12.42 1.51 -13.73
N ASP A 39 13.20 1.07 -14.72
CA ASP A 39 13.16 1.65 -16.08
C ASP A 39 11.77 1.46 -16.72
N ALA A 40 11.24 0.23 -16.66
CA ALA A 40 9.91 -0.07 -17.17
C ALA A 40 8.80 0.69 -16.44
N PHE A 41 8.93 0.85 -15.13
CA PHE A 41 7.98 1.62 -14.31
C PHE A 41 8.04 3.11 -14.65
N GLY A 42 9.24 3.69 -14.76
CA GLY A 42 9.46 5.08 -15.14
C GLY A 42 8.85 5.41 -16.51
N LYS A 43 9.04 4.53 -17.49
CA LYS A 43 8.42 4.69 -18.83
C LYS A 43 6.88 4.78 -18.76
N ARG A 44 6.23 4.02 -17.87
CA ARG A 44 4.77 4.10 -17.66
C ARG A 44 4.32 5.44 -17.06
N LEU A 45 5.17 6.04 -16.22
CA LEU A 45 4.93 7.35 -15.60
C LEU A 45 5.40 8.52 -16.50
N ASN A 46 6.01 8.25 -17.64
CA ASN A 46 6.72 9.23 -18.46
C ASN A 46 7.79 9.98 -17.65
N ARG A 47 8.57 9.26 -16.85
CA ARG A 47 9.56 9.76 -15.89
C ARG A 47 10.89 9.01 -16.03
N ASP A 48 12.01 9.70 -15.99
CA ASP A 48 13.35 9.08 -15.99
C ASP A 48 13.80 8.76 -14.55
N ILE A 49 13.19 7.73 -13.95
CA ILE A 49 13.51 7.30 -12.59
C ILE A 49 14.99 6.91 -12.46
N LEU A 50 15.57 6.22 -13.44
CA LEU A 50 16.98 5.82 -13.37
C LEU A 50 17.93 7.01 -13.41
N GLY A 51 17.62 8.05 -14.20
CA GLY A 51 18.37 9.31 -14.18
C GLY A 51 18.30 9.99 -12.82
N GLU A 52 17.12 10.07 -12.23
CA GLU A 52 16.95 10.61 -10.87
C GLU A 52 17.71 9.81 -9.81
N VAL A 53 17.68 8.49 -9.88
CA VAL A 53 18.45 7.60 -9.00
C VAL A 53 19.96 7.82 -9.15
N ALA A 54 20.44 8.05 -10.37
CA ALA A 54 21.84 8.36 -10.63
C ALA A 54 22.27 9.71 -10.01
N GLU A 55 21.38 10.70 -9.98
CA GLU A 55 21.63 11.97 -9.27
C GLU A 55 21.59 11.78 -7.76
N LEU A 56 20.60 11.07 -7.21
CA LEU A 56 20.55 10.74 -5.79
C LEU A 56 21.84 10.03 -5.31
N LYS A 57 22.37 9.11 -6.12
CA LYS A 57 23.60 8.39 -5.78
C LYS A 57 24.81 9.30 -5.52
N LYS A 58 24.83 10.51 -6.07
CA LYS A 58 25.92 11.46 -5.87
C LYS A 58 25.83 12.21 -4.54
N THR A 59 24.64 12.30 -3.97
CA THR A 59 24.33 13.12 -2.78
C THR A 59 23.99 12.31 -1.56
N MET A 60 23.47 11.09 -1.71
CA MET A 60 23.09 10.22 -0.60
C MET A 60 24.28 9.86 0.28
N THR A 61 24.11 10.02 1.56
CA THR A 61 25.08 9.72 2.61
C THR A 61 24.78 8.37 3.27
N ALA A 62 25.72 7.87 4.09
CA ALA A 62 25.48 6.65 4.89
C ALA A 62 24.33 6.84 5.91
N ASP A 63 24.05 8.07 6.35
CA ASP A 63 22.92 8.36 7.24
C ASP A 63 21.61 8.28 6.49
N ASP A 64 21.56 8.76 5.26
CA ASP A 64 20.37 8.64 4.40
C ASP A 64 20.08 7.18 4.07
N ASP A 65 21.11 6.39 3.76
CA ASP A 65 20.97 4.94 3.53
C ASP A 65 20.38 4.25 4.77
N ARG A 66 20.89 4.56 5.99
CA ARG A 66 20.34 4.00 7.23
C ARG A 66 18.88 4.41 7.46
N LYS A 67 18.55 5.67 7.20
CA LYS A 67 17.17 6.18 7.32
C LYS A 67 16.22 5.46 6.36
N LEU A 68 16.62 5.21 5.12
CA LEU A 68 15.83 4.42 4.17
C LEU A 68 15.64 2.98 4.63
N VAL A 69 16.67 2.32 5.14
CA VAL A 69 16.57 0.96 5.70
C VAL A 69 15.59 0.94 6.87
N GLU A 70 15.72 1.88 7.81
CA GLU A 70 14.85 1.99 8.96
C GLU A 70 13.39 2.20 8.54
N ASN A 71 13.14 3.15 7.65
CA ASN A 71 11.78 3.48 7.22
C ASN A 71 11.14 2.36 6.38
N ILE A 72 11.85 1.84 5.38
CA ILE A 72 11.28 0.89 4.42
C ILE A 72 11.22 -0.52 5.00
N ILE A 73 12.26 -0.96 5.72
CA ILE A 73 12.33 -2.34 6.22
C ILE A 73 11.82 -2.40 7.67
N VAL A 74 12.51 -1.74 8.60
CA VAL A 74 12.30 -1.98 10.03
C VAL A 74 10.91 -1.51 10.46
N LYS A 75 10.58 -0.25 10.18
CA LYS A 75 9.29 0.33 10.60
C LYS A 75 8.13 -0.17 9.74
N THR A 76 8.24 -0.13 8.41
CA THR A 76 7.12 -0.50 7.54
C THR A 76 6.90 -2.01 7.50
N GLN A 77 7.94 -2.81 7.24
CA GLN A 77 7.80 -4.26 7.12
C GLN A 77 7.75 -4.95 8.48
N GLY A 78 8.46 -4.45 9.48
CA GLY A 78 8.39 -4.94 10.85
C GLY A 78 6.99 -4.84 11.43
N PHE A 79 6.32 -3.72 11.20
CA PHE A 79 4.93 -3.50 11.61
C PHE A 79 3.96 -4.49 10.92
N VAL A 80 4.11 -4.71 9.62
CA VAL A 80 3.19 -5.56 8.83
C VAL A 80 3.40 -7.06 9.08
N SER A 81 4.67 -7.51 9.11
CA SER A 81 4.97 -8.96 9.14
C SER A 81 5.39 -9.49 10.50
N GLY A 82 5.86 -8.63 11.40
CA GLY A 82 6.47 -9.04 12.68
C GLY A 82 7.75 -9.89 12.52
N ASN A 83 8.22 -10.10 11.29
CA ASN A 83 9.40 -10.92 11.00
C ASN A 83 10.71 -10.16 11.17
N ILE A 84 10.66 -8.83 11.10
CA ILE A 84 11.83 -7.96 11.27
C ILE A 84 11.57 -7.10 12.50
N LYS A 85 12.44 -7.21 13.49
CA LYS A 85 12.34 -6.46 14.75
C LYS A 85 13.19 -5.19 14.69
N GLU A 86 12.88 -4.23 15.56
CA GLU A 86 13.64 -2.98 15.67
C GLU A 86 15.11 -3.19 16.04
N ASP A 87 15.43 -4.28 16.75
CA ASP A 87 16.78 -4.67 17.16
C ASP A 87 17.48 -5.65 16.20
N GLU A 88 16.93 -5.84 14.99
CA GLU A 88 17.53 -6.71 13.98
C GLU A 88 18.87 -6.13 13.49
N GLU A 89 19.94 -6.91 13.65
CA GLU A 89 21.31 -6.50 13.29
C GLU A 89 21.55 -6.49 11.77
N ARG A 90 20.79 -7.29 11.00
CA ARG A 90 20.97 -7.48 9.55
C ARG A 90 19.63 -7.36 8.79
N PRO A 91 18.93 -6.23 8.92
CA PRO A 91 17.58 -6.10 8.36
C PRO A 91 17.55 -6.23 6.83
N VAL A 92 18.56 -5.75 6.12
CA VAL A 92 18.63 -5.83 4.66
C VAL A 92 18.80 -7.27 4.18
N GLU A 93 19.68 -8.04 4.81
CA GLU A 93 19.91 -9.44 4.49
C GLU A 93 18.66 -10.28 4.75
N LEU A 94 18.07 -10.12 5.93
CA LEU A 94 16.84 -10.84 6.28
C LEU A 94 15.70 -10.48 5.33
N PHE A 95 15.54 -9.21 5.00
CA PHE A 95 14.51 -8.77 4.04
C PHE A 95 14.73 -9.38 2.65
N ARG A 96 15.99 -9.45 2.20
CA ARG A 96 16.36 -10.11 0.94
C ARG A 96 16.03 -11.61 0.97
N GLU A 97 16.29 -12.30 2.09
CA GLU A 97 15.90 -13.71 2.26
C GLU A 97 14.38 -13.91 2.19
N LEU A 98 13.61 -13.03 2.82
CA LEU A 98 12.15 -13.07 2.75
C LEU A 98 11.63 -12.84 1.32
N LEU A 99 12.22 -11.93 0.56
CA LEU A 99 11.86 -11.72 -0.84
C LEU A 99 12.15 -12.95 -1.72
N LEU A 100 13.21 -13.72 -1.41
CA LEU A 100 13.53 -14.95 -2.14
C LEU A 100 12.45 -16.03 -2.00
N LEU A 101 11.65 -16.02 -0.93
CA LEU A 101 10.50 -16.93 -0.79
C LEU A 101 9.44 -16.75 -1.88
N TYR A 102 9.40 -15.57 -2.49
CA TYR A 102 8.49 -15.23 -3.59
C TYR A 102 9.13 -15.36 -4.97
N LYS A 103 10.39 -15.85 -5.05
CA LYS A 103 11.07 -16.01 -6.34
C LYS A 103 10.27 -16.93 -7.26
N GLY A 104 9.89 -16.39 -8.42
CA GLY A 104 9.11 -17.12 -9.43
C GLY A 104 7.59 -17.17 -9.16
N VAL A 105 7.09 -16.54 -8.08
CA VAL A 105 5.65 -16.41 -7.85
C VAL A 105 5.10 -15.34 -8.81
N THR A 106 4.23 -15.75 -9.73
CA THR A 106 3.54 -14.84 -10.65
C THR A 106 2.27 -14.28 -10.03
N LYS A 107 1.66 -13.27 -10.68
CA LYS A 107 0.36 -12.72 -10.30
C LYS A 107 -0.72 -13.82 -10.27
N GLU A 108 -0.71 -14.70 -11.25
CA GLU A 108 -1.65 -15.83 -11.36
C GLU A 108 -1.47 -16.83 -10.21
N GLN A 109 -0.20 -17.17 -9.88
CA GLN A 109 0.06 -18.08 -8.76
C GLN A 109 -0.38 -17.45 -7.44
N LEU A 110 -0.14 -16.15 -7.23
CA LEU A 110 -0.56 -15.46 -6.02
C LEU A 110 -2.10 -15.39 -5.93
N ARG A 111 -2.80 -15.19 -7.04
CA ARG A 111 -4.25 -15.27 -7.13
C ARG A 111 -4.76 -16.66 -6.77
N GLU A 112 -4.17 -17.73 -7.29
CA GLU A 112 -4.58 -19.11 -6.94
C GLU A 112 -4.33 -19.41 -5.45
N ASN A 113 -3.23 -18.92 -4.87
CA ASN A 113 -2.98 -19.05 -3.44
C ASN A 113 -4.06 -18.35 -2.61
N MET A 114 -4.44 -17.13 -2.99
CA MET A 114 -5.52 -16.37 -2.35
C MET A 114 -6.86 -17.11 -2.45
N LYS A 115 -7.20 -17.61 -3.64
CA LYS A 115 -8.41 -18.40 -3.86
C LYS A 115 -8.45 -19.64 -2.99
N TYR A 116 -7.34 -20.37 -2.94
CA TYR A 116 -7.21 -21.56 -2.07
C TYR A 116 -7.45 -21.21 -0.60
N PHE A 117 -6.78 -20.16 -0.10
CA PHE A 117 -6.93 -19.71 1.29
C PHE A 117 -8.37 -19.30 1.60
N LEU A 118 -8.95 -18.41 0.80
CA LEU A 118 -10.32 -17.94 1.00
C LEU A 118 -11.32 -19.09 0.95
N SER A 119 -11.20 -20.01 -0.02
CA SER A 119 -12.08 -21.18 -0.12
C SER A 119 -12.00 -22.08 1.11
N ALA A 120 -10.82 -22.25 1.68
CA ALA A 120 -10.61 -23.09 2.85
C ALA A 120 -11.25 -22.52 4.14
N ILE A 121 -11.30 -21.18 4.29
CA ILE A 121 -11.83 -20.54 5.50
C ILE A 121 -13.32 -20.20 5.42
N MET A 122 -13.92 -20.13 4.23
CA MET A 122 -15.33 -19.75 4.06
C MET A 122 -16.32 -20.59 4.87
N PRO A 123 -16.20 -21.93 4.95
CA PRO A 123 -17.12 -22.72 5.77
C PRO A 123 -17.12 -22.30 7.26
N THR A 124 -15.94 -21.94 7.79
CA THR A 124 -15.83 -21.44 9.15
C THR A 124 -16.43 -20.03 9.29
N CYS A 125 -16.23 -19.18 8.28
CA CYS A 125 -16.84 -17.85 8.26
C CYS A 125 -18.38 -17.93 8.27
N GLU A 126 -18.95 -18.85 7.50
CA GLU A 126 -20.40 -19.10 7.46
C GLU A 126 -20.91 -19.64 8.81
N GLU A 127 -20.23 -20.65 9.37
CA GLU A 127 -20.62 -21.25 10.65
C GLU A 127 -20.67 -20.24 11.80
N TYR A 128 -19.70 -19.33 11.85
CA TYR A 128 -19.58 -18.36 12.95
C TYR A 128 -20.10 -16.96 12.59
N GLY A 129 -20.67 -16.74 11.42
CA GLY A 129 -21.18 -15.44 10.98
C GLY A 129 -20.08 -14.38 10.85
N MET A 130 -18.85 -14.80 10.54
CA MET A 130 -17.71 -13.90 10.35
C MET A 130 -17.59 -13.46 8.89
N PHE A 131 -17.08 -12.26 8.68
CA PHE A 131 -16.81 -11.71 7.36
C PHE A 131 -15.30 -11.55 7.15
N MET A 132 -14.79 -12.13 6.07
CA MET A 132 -13.41 -11.95 5.63
C MET A 132 -13.32 -10.70 4.76
N CYS A 133 -12.47 -9.74 5.13
CA CYS A 133 -12.32 -8.48 4.42
C CYS A 133 -10.92 -8.39 3.83
N VAL A 134 -10.79 -8.54 2.52
CA VAL A 134 -9.52 -8.39 1.81
C VAL A 134 -9.18 -6.92 1.67
N HIS A 135 -8.00 -6.54 2.17
CA HIS A 135 -7.50 -5.16 2.05
C HIS A 135 -6.78 -4.98 0.70
N PRO A 136 -6.97 -3.84 0.00
CA PRO A 136 -6.20 -3.53 -1.20
C PRO A 136 -4.70 -3.49 -0.92
N ASP A 137 -3.91 -3.84 -1.93
CA ASP A 137 -2.46 -3.67 -1.86
C ASP A 137 -2.08 -2.19 -1.67
N ASP A 138 -1.14 -1.93 -0.79
CA ASP A 138 -0.59 -0.60 -0.54
C ASP A 138 0.95 -0.62 -0.67
N PRO A 139 1.52 0.09 -1.63
CA PRO A 139 0.87 0.82 -2.72
C PRO A 139 0.20 -0.11 -3.75
N PRO A 140 -0.80 0.37 -4.54
CA PRO A 140 -1.58 -0.44 -5.48
C PRO A 140 -0.86 -0.62 -6.83
N PHE A 141 0.41 -0.99 -6.79
CA PHE A 141 1.25 -1.33 -7.94
C PHE A 141 2.42 -2.23 -7.52
N PRO A 142 2.97 -3.06 -8.42
CA PRO A 142 4.09 -3.94 -8.12
C PRO A 142 5.34 -3.17 -7.70
N ILE A 143 5.96 -3.61 -6.60
CA ILE A 143 7.25 -3.11 -6.10
C ILE A 143 8.11 -4.30 -5.67
N LEU A 144 9.44 -4.11 -5.62
CA LEU A 144 10.40 -5.12 -5.18
C LEU A 144 10.33 -6.44 -5.97
N GLY A 145 9.85 -6.40 -7.23
CA GLY A 145 9.63 -7.58 -8.03
C GLY A 145 8.46 -8.47 -7.59
N LEU A 146 7.68 -8.02 -6.59
CA LEU A 146 6.52 -8.76 -6.08
C LEU A 146 5.26 -8.40 -6.88
N PRO A 147 4.44 -9.39 -7.26
CA PRO A 147 3.14 -9.12 -7.85
C PRO A 147 2.18 -8.53 -6.81
N ARG A 148 1.22 -7.74 -7.28
CA ARG A 148 0.08 -7.24 -6.51
C ARG A 148 -1.21 -7.75 -7.14
N ILE A 149 -2.21 -8.08 -6.33
CA ILE A 149 -3.42 -8.77 -6.78
C ILE A 149 -4.73 -8.11 -6.36
N VAL A 150 -4.67 -6.99 -5.60
CA VAL A 150 -5.84 -6.18 -5.21
C VAL A 150 -5.48 -4.70 -5.39
N THR A 151 -5.37 -4.25 -6.64
CA THR A 151 -4.85 -2.91 -6.98
C THR A 151 -5.85 -2.03 -7.73
N CYS A 152 -6.87 -2.61 -8.35
CA CYS A 152 -7.78 -1.92 -9.26
C CYS A 152 -9.12 -2.66 -9.38
N ASP A 153 -10.02 -2.09 -10.21
CA ASP A 153 -11.35 -2.66 -10.49
C ASP A 153 -11.28 -4.14 -10.91
N GLU A 154 -10.41 -4.47 -11.88
CA GLU A 154 -10.26 -5.85 -12.36
C GLU A 154 -9.82 -6.83 -11.27
N ASP A 155 -8.88 -6.43 -10.43
CA ASP A 155 -8.37 -7.27 -9.35
C ASP A 155 -9.45 -7.52 -8.27
N ILE A 156 -10.20 -6.47 -7.90
CA ILE A 156 -11.30 -6.58 -6.92
C ILE A 156 -12.40 -7.49 -7.47
N ASP A 157 -12.79 -7.27 -8.71
CA ASP A 157 -13.78 -8.09 -9.39
C ASP A 157 -13.36 -9.56 -9.43
N TRP A 158 -12.09 -9.81 -9.76
CA TRP A 158 -11.55 -11.15 -9.81
C TRP A 158 -11.66 -11.87 -8.46
N PHE A 159 -11.19 -11.29 -7.35
CA PHE A 159 -11.16 -12.02 -6.08
C PHE A 159 -12.56 -12.25 -5.49
N LEU A 160 -13.48 -11.32 -5.71
CA LEU A 160 -14.86 -11.47 -5.26
C LEU A 160 -15.58 -12.62 -6.00
N HIS A 161 -15.28 -12.80 -7.31
CA HIS A 161 -15.84 -13.89 -8.11
C HIS A 161 -15.06 -15.20 -7.97
N ALA A 162 -13.76 -15.16 -7.68
CA ALA A 162 -12.95 -16.37 -7.49
C ALA A 162 -13.45 -17.22 -6.31
N VAL A 163 -14.00 -16.56 -5.28
CA VAL A 163 -14.71 -17.18 -4.15
C VAL A 163 -15.99 -16.40 -3.93
N ASP A 164 -17.01 -16.71 -4.71
CA ASP A 164 -18.32 -16.04 -4.66
C ASP A 164 -19.12 -16.49 -3.45
N ASN A 165 -18.83 -15.87 -2.32
CA ASN A 165 -19.42 -16.16 -1.03
C ASN A 165 -19.73 -14.83 -0.32
N PRO A 166 -20.91 -14.63 0.28
CA PRO A 166 -21.27 -13.39 0.96
C PRO A 166 -20.36 -13.06 2.16
N HIS A 167 -19.67 -14.05 2.72
CA HIS A 167 -18.67 -13.83 3.79
C HIS A 167 -17.28 -13.44 3.28
N ASN A 168 -17.04 -13.48 1.95
CA ASN A 168 -15.87 -12.93 1.29
C ASN A 168 -16.16 -11.52 0.80
N GLY A 169 -15.42 -10.52 1.22
CA GLY A 169 -15.64 -9.14 0.87
C GLY A 169 -14.39 -8.27 0.91
N LEU A 170 -14.60 -6.99 0.78
CA LEU A 170 -13.56 -5.98 0.66
C LEU A 170 -13.45 -5.16 1.95
N THR A 171 -12.24 -4.89 2.41
CA THR A 171 -11.93 -3.68 3.15
C THR A 171 -11.71 -2.57 2.13
N PHE A 172 -12.67 -1.66 1.99
CA PHE A 172 -12.51 -0.55 1.07
C PHE A 172 -11.58 0.49 1.68
N CYS A 173 -10.28 0.41 1.37
CA CYS A 173 -9.32 1.41 1.80
C CYS A 173 -9.22 2.50 0.74
N ALA A 174 -9.87 3.64 0.99
CA ALA A 174 -9.85 4.77 0.07
C ALA A 174 -8.44 5.34 -0.12
N GLY A 175 -7.59 5.29 0.91
CA GLY A 175 -6.19 5.71 0.84
C GLY A 175 -5.36 4.85 -0.09
N SER A 176 -5.29 3.54 0.16
CA SER A 176 -4.52 2.61 -0.67
C SER A 176 -4.94 2.69 -2.14
N LEU A 177 -6.24 2.63 -2.41
CA LEU A 177 -6.76 2.73 -3.78
C LEU A 177 -6.47 4.10 -4.41
N SER A 178 -6.50 5.19 -3.63
CA SER A 178 -6.25 6.55 -4.13
C SER A 178 -4.76 6.84 -4.41
N ALA A 179 -3.83 6.07 -3.86
CA ALA A 179 -2.42 6.13 -4.24
C ALA A 179 -2.18 5.63 -5.69
N GLY A 180 -3.11 4.86 -6.25
CA GLY A 180 -3.13 4.48 -7.65
C GLY A 180 -3.84 5.53 -8.51
N GLY A 181 -3.10 6.31 -9.30
CA GLY A 181 -3.66 7.35 -10.17
C GLY A 181 -4.68 6.86 -11.19
N HIS A 182 -4.69 5.56 -11.49
CA HIS A 182 -5.61 4.90 -12.42
C HIS A 182 -7.00 4.58 -11.81
N ASN A 183 -7.15 4.67 -10.48
CA ASN A 183 -8.40 4.32 -9.81
C ASN A 183 -9.36 5.51 -9.71
N ASP A 184 -10.60 5.30 -10.10
CA ASP A 184 -11.75 6.16 -9.79
C ASP A 184 -12.42 5.64 -8.52
N ILE A 185 -12.16 6.31 -7.41
CA ILE A 185 -12.54 5.84 -6.07
C ILE A 185 -14.05 5.80 -5.88
N ILE A 186 -14.77 6.79 -6.41
CA ILE A 186 -16.24 6.87 -6.32
C ILE A 186 -16.89 5.78 -7.16
N LYS A 187 -16.35 5.52 -8.36
CA LYS A 187 -16.84 4.44 -9.21
C LYS A 187 -16.63 3.07 -8.55
N LEU A 188 -15.44 2.84 -7.96
CA LEU A 188 -15.16 1.59 -7.23
C LEU A 188 -16.09 1.42 -6.02
N ALA A 189 -16.31 2.49 -5.23
CA ALA A 189 -17.22 2.43 -4.09
C ALA A 189 -18.66 2.07 -4.52
N ASN A 190 -19.19 2.74 -5.53
CA ASN A 190 -20.54 2.41 -6.05
C ASN A 190 -20.65 0.97 -6.55
N LYS A 191 -19.58 0.43 -7.15
CA LYS A 191 -19.58 -0.95 -7.68
C LYS A 191 -19.52 -2.01 -6.59
N TYR A 192 -18.74 -1.74 -5.51
CA TYR A 192 -18.41 -2.77 -4.52
C TYR A 192 -19.00 -2.52 -3.12
N ALA A 193 -19.82 -1.49 -2.92
CA ALA A 193 -20.39 -1.18 -1.61
C ALA A 193 -21.14 -2.35 -0.97
N GLU A 194 -21.88 -3.14 -1.75
CA GLU A 194 -22.64 -4.32 -1.27
C GLU A 194 -21.75 -5.51 -0.85
N ARG A 195 -20.48 -5.50 -1.24
CA ARG A 195 -19.47 -6.52 -0.89
C ARG A 195 -18.35 -5.93 -0.05
N THR A 196 -18.56 -4.75 0.54
CA THR A 196 -17.62 -4.09 1.46
C THR A 196 -18.08 -4.32 2.89
N TRP A 197 -17.19 -4.86 3.73
CA TRP A 197 -17.49 -5.18 5.12
C TRP A 197 -16.72 -4.30 6.11
N PHE A 198 -15.77 -3.53 5.63
CA PHE A 198 -15.03 -2.54 6.42
C PHE A 198 -14.52 -1.40 5.53
N VAL A 199 -14.44 -0.19 6.06
CA VAL A 199 -13.97 0.98 5.29
C VAL A 199 -12.87 1.72 6.02
N HIS A 200 -11.79 2.04 5.30
CA HIS A 200 -10.76 2.98 5.73
C HIS A 200 -10.95 4.32 5.02
N MET A 201 -11.26 5.36 5.81
CA MET A 201 -11.60 6.70 5.34
C MET A 201 -10.36 7.59 5.34
N ARG A 202 -9.33 7.23 4.57
CA ARG A 202 -8.15 8.07 4.36
C ARG A 202 -7.99 8.42 2.88
N SER A 203 -7.14 9.38 2.57
CA SER A 203 -6.93 9.85 1.21
C SER A 203 -5.47 10.20 0.95
N CYS A 204 -5.04 10.10 -0.30
CA CYS A 204 -3.71 10.47 -0.74
C CYS A 204 -3.74 11.69 -1.66
N HIS A 205 -2.60 12.37 -1.74
CA HIS A 205 -2.28 13.35 -2.76
C HIS A 205 -1.19 12.77 -3.67
N ILE A 206 -1.39 12.83 -4.98
CA ILE A 206 -0.39 12.43 -5.98
C ILE A 206 0.21 13.70 -6.59
N PHE A 207 1.53 13.83 -6.54
CA PHE A 207 2.25 14.95 -7.14
C PHE A 207 2.38 14.80 -8.66
N PRO A 208 2.66 15.89 -9.39
CA PRO A 208 2.80 15.83 -10.85
C PRO A 208 3.87 14.84 -11.35
N ASN A 209 4.90 14.57 -10.54
CA ASN A 209 5.93 13.57 -10.84
C ASN A 209 5.50 12.13 -10.54
N GLY A 210 4.31 11.93 -9.96
CA GLY A 210 3.77 10.62 -9.59
C GLY A 210 4.06 10.20 -8.15
N ASP A 211 5.00 10.80 -7.45
CA ASP A 211 5.20 10.58 -6.01
C ASP A 211 3.90 10.87 -5.28
N PHE A 212 3.69 10.27 -4.13
CA PHE A 212 2.46 10.49 -3.39
C PHE A 212 2.70 10.59 -1.88
N THR A 213 1.75 11.21 -1.22
CA THR A 213 1.76 11.40 0.22
C THR A 213 0.37 11.21 0.78
N GLU A 214 0.29 10.95 2.07
CA GLU A 214 -0.99 11.05 2.75
C GLU A 214 -1.48 12.49 2.78
N ALA A 215 -2.77 12.66 2.55
CA ALA A 215 -3.42 13.95 2.59
C ALA A 215 -4.21 14.13 3.89
N SER A 216 -4.59 15.37 4.19
CA SER A 216 -5.66 15.58 5.17
C SER A 216 -6.93 14.88 4.67
N HIS A 217 -7.75 14.35 5.58
CA HIS A 217 -8.91 13.52 5.23
C HIS A 217 -9.85 14.17 4.20
N LEU A 218 -10.07 15.48 4.30
CA LEU A 218 -10.94 16.21 3.37
C LEU A 218 -10.20 16.91 2.23
N GLY A 219 -8.88 16.79 2.14
CA GLY A 219 -8.05 17.50 1.16
C GLY A 219 -7.37 16.61 0.12
N GLY A 220 -7.55 15.30 0.19
CA GLY A 220 -6.97 14.35 -0.76
C GLY A 220 -7.85 14.12 -2.00
N ARG A 221 -7.40 13.20 -2.87
CA ARG A 221 -8.12 12.91 -4.13
C ARG A 221 -9.36 12.02 -3.96
N ALA A 222 -9.54 11.36 -2.84
CA ALA A 222 -10.77 10.63 -2.53
C ALA A 222 -11.77 11.58 -1.85
N ASP A 223 -12.96 11.72 -2.43
CA ASP A 223 -14.07 12.43 -1.79
C ASP A 223 -14.68 11.58 -0.67
N LEU A 224 -14.14 11.75 0.55
CA LEU A 224 -14.55 10.95 1.69
C LEU A 224 -15.98 11.25 2.16
N ILE A 225 -16.51 12.45 1.86
CA ILE A 225 -17.89 12.79 2.17
C ILE A 225 -18.84 11.98 1.29
N GLU A 226 -18.55 11.92 -0.01
CA GLU A 226 -19.35 11.13 -0.94
C GLU A 226 -19.20 9.62 -0.68
N LEU A 227 -18.01 9.15 -0.33
CA LEU A 227 -17.80 7.76 0.10
C LEU A 227 -18.66 7.40 1.32
N ALA A 228 -18.70 8.27 2.34
CA ALA A 228 -19.54 8.05 3.52
C ALA A 228 -21.01 7.93 3.14
N ARG A 229 -21.52 8.78 2.22
CA ARG A 229 -22.90 8.71 1.72
C ARG A 229 -23.20 7.40 0.97
N ILE A 230 -22.27 6.95 0.13
CA ILE A 230 -22.41 5.70 -0.64
C ILE A 230 -22.53 4.51 0.33
N PHE A 231 -21.60 4.39 1.26
CA PHE A 231 -21.57 3.25 2.17
C PHE A 231 -22.71 3.29 3.19
N GLU A 232 -23.04 4.46 3.74
CA GLU A 232 -24.18 4.63 4.67
C GLU A 232 -25.51 4.23 4.02
N LYS A 233 -25.70 4.59 2.75
CA LYS A 233 -26.91 4.23 2.00
C LYS A 233 -27.06 2.71 1.81
N VAL A 234 -25.96 1.99 1.61
CA VAL A 234 -25.97 0.53 1.39
C VAL A 234 -26.03 -0.23 2.72
N ASN A 235 -25.25 0.18 3.70
CA ASN A 235 -25.22 -0.43 5.03
C ASN A 235 -24.89 0.62 6.11
N PRO A 236 -25.90 1.18 6.79
CA PRO A 236 -25.70 2.21 7.80
C PRO A 236 -24.95 1.70 9.07
N ASN A 237 -24.78 0.38 9.21
CA ASN A 237 -24.04 -0.23 10.30
C ASN A 237 -22.62 -0.69 9.87
N LEU A 238 -22.19 -0.31 8.67
CA LEU A 238 -20.87 -0.69 8.18
C LEU A 238 -19.75 -0.07 9.04
N PRO A 239 -18.85 -0.86 9.60
CA PRO A 239 -17.73 -0.33 10.37
C PRO A 239 -16.81 0.53 9.48
N MET A 240 -16.50 1.73 9.97
CA MET A 240 -15.58 2.65 9.31
C MET A 240 -14.54 3.16 10.31
N ARG A 241 -13.31 3.33 9.85
CA ARG A 241 -12.26 3.99 10.62
C ARG A 241 -11.61 5.10 9.80
N VAL A 242 -11.09 6.11 10.47
CA VAL A 242 -10.35 7.20 9.82
C VAL A 242 -9.01 6.74 9.27
N ASP A 243 -8.51 5.60 9.78
CA ASP A 243 -7.19 5.07 9.47
C ASP A 243 -6.09 6.04 9.92
N HIS A 244 -5.13 6.37 9.09
CA HIS A 244 -4.06 7.31 9.41
C HIS A 244 -4.01 8.47 8.39
N GLY A 245 -3.23 9.50 8.68
CA GLY A 245 -3.14 10.69 7.85
C GLY A 245 -2.04 11.62 8.35
N MET A 246 -2.25 12.93 8.24
CA MET A 246 -1.31 13.93 8.75
C MET A 246 -1.32 13.94 10.29
N THR A 247 -0.15 14.16 10.89
CA THR A 247 -0.05 14.33 12.35
C THR A 247 -0.86 15.53 12.82
N MET A 248 -1.48 15.37 13.98
CA MET A 248 -2.26 16.41 14.64
C MET A 248 -1.52 16.91 15.87
N LEU A 249 -1.98 18.02 16.42
CA LEU A 249 -1.43 18.59 17.67
C LEU A 249 -1.52 17.53 18.80
N GLY A 250 -0.38 17.22 19.40
CA GLY A 250 -0.26 16.24 20.47
C GLY A 250 0.18 14.84 20.01
N ASP A 251 0.41 14.63 18.72
CA ASP A 251 0.90 13.35 18.19
C ASP A 251 2.43 13.23 18.25
N GLU A 252 3.14 14.31 18.58
CA GLU A 252 4.62 14.38 18.52
C GLU A 252 5.34 13.31 19.36
N ASN A 253 4.65 12.73 20.34
CA ASN A 253 5.18 11.71 21.23
C ASN A 253 4.50 10.34 21.08
N ARG A 254 3.67 10.14 20.05
CA ARG A 254 2.90 8.91 19.89
C ARG A 254 3.54 7.89 18.94
N GLY A 255 4.68 8.24 18.34
CA GLY A 255 5.30 7.43 17.30
C GLY A 255 4.49 7.39 16.00
N TYR A 256 4.84 6.48 15.11
CA TYR A 256 4.07 6.22 13.92
C TYR A 256 2.73 5.56 14.29
N ASN A 257 1.65 6.28 14.05
CA ASN A 257 0.28 5.78 14.17
C ASN A 257 -0.51 6.11 12.92
#